data_3be01644e6905bef449b03dfa14c1dce
#
_entry.id   3be01644e6905bef449b03dfa14c1dce
#
_cell.length_a   1.000
_cell.length_b   1.000
_cell.length_c   1.000
_cell.angle_alpha   90.00
_cell.angle_beta   90.00
_cell.angle_gamma   90.00
#
_symmetry.space_group_name_H-M   'P 1'
#
loop_
_entity.id
_entity.type
_entity.pdbx_description
1 polymer ?
#
loop_
_entity_poly.entity_id
_entity_poly.type
_entity_poly.pdbx_seq_one_letter_code
_entity_poly.pdbx_strand_id
1 'polypeptide(L)'
;MAQWVAACRTSDIDPEDVIPFDHAGRAYAIYRSPGDRYYATDGQCTHEQTLLCDGLVMDDVIECPMHNGRFDYTTGRALGAPVLTDLRCYPVRVDDGTVYLDLG
;
A
#
# COMPACT_ATOMS: atom_id res chain seq x y z
N MET A 1 15.75 4.09 13.62
CA MET A 1 14.81 3.90 14.73
C MET A 1 13.40 3.80 14.18
N ALA A 2 12.58 2.96 14.78
CA ALA A 2 11.19 2.84 14.36
C ALA A 2 10.40 4.10 14.74
N GLN A 3 9.52 4.53 13.86
CA GLN A 3 8.58 5.60 14.13
C GLN A 3 7.18 5.11 13.73
N TRP A 4 6.47 4.58 14.71
CA TRP A 4 5.13 4.03 14.48
C TRP A 4 4.10 5.15 14.48
N VAL A 5 3.36 5.24 13.39
CA VAL A 5 2.33 6.26 13.18
C VAL A 5 0.99 5.55 13.03
N ALA A 6 0.01 5.98 13.81
CA ALA A 6 -1.35 5.49 13.67
C ALA A 6 -1.94 6.00 12.35
N ALA A 7 -2.35 5.09 11.49
CA ALA A 7 -2.80 5.44 10.15
C ALA A 7 -4.31 5.33 9.97
N CYS A 8 -4.90 4.22 10.41
CA CYS A 8 -6.33 3.98 10.24
C CYS A 8 -6.80 2.88 11.20
N ARG A 9 -8.11 2.63 11.18
CA ARG A 9 -8.70 1.46 11.85
C ARG A 9 -8.76 0.30 10.87
N THR A 10 -8.71 -0.92 11.37
CA THR A 10 -8.86 -2.10 10.53
C THR A 10 -10.19 -2.09 9.77
N SER A 11 -11.24 -1.54 10.38
CA SER A 11 -12.57 -1.42 9.76
C SER A 11 -12.64 -0.38 8.65
N ASP A 12 -11.61 0.45 8.48
CA ASP A 12 -11.59 1.46 7.42
C ASP A 12 -11.26 0.87 6.05
N ILE A 13 -10.77 -0.37 6.01
CA ILE A 13 -10.38 -1.03 4.77
C ILE A 13 -11.19 -2.32 4.61
N ASP A 14 -11.92 -2.42 3.50
CA ASP A 14 -12.60 -3.66 3.16
C ASP A 14 -11.59 -4.75 2.76
N PRO A 15 -11.94 -6.04 2.89
CA PRO A 15 -11.06 -7.09 2.37
C PRO A 15 -10.76 -6.90 0.89
N GLU A 16 -9.52 -7.20 0.51
CA GLU A 16 -9.06 -7.08 -0.88
C GLU A 16 -9.25 -5.65 -1.41
N ASP A 17 -8.77 -4.67 -0.61
CA ASP A 17 -8.92 -3.26 -0.96
C ASP A 17 -7.70 -2.46 -0.52
N VAL A 18 -7.66 -1.19 -0.92
CA VAL A 18 -6.59 -0.24 -0.63
C VAL A 18 -7.19 1.12 -0.28
N ILE A 19 -6.57 1.81 0.67
CA ILE A 19 -6.93 3.18 1.02
C ILE A 19 -5.70 4.08 1.00
N PRO A 20 -5.87 5.39 0.79
CA PRO A 20 -4.78 6.34 0.90
C PRO A 20 -4.49 6.69 2.36
N PHE A 21 -3.25 7.06 2.62
CA PHE A 21 -2.85 7.67 3.88
C PHE A 21 -1.80 8.73 3.60
N ASP A 22 -2.08 9.97 3.99
CA ASP A 22 -1.15 11.08 3.84
C ASP A 22 -0.53 11.42 5.19
N HIS A 23 0.80 11.56 5.20
CA HIS A 23 1.52 11.91 6.42
C HIS A 23 2.75 12.74 6.07
N ALA A 24 2.91 13.89 6.73
CA ALA A 24 4.06 14.78 6.54
C ALA A 24 4.34 15.11 5.08
N GLY A 25 3.29 15.32 4.29
CA GLY A 25 3.39 15.68 2.88
C GLY A 25 3.69 14.53 1.93
N ARG A 26 3.69 13.28 2.42
CA ARG A 26 3.88 12.09 1.58
C ARG A 26 2.63 11.26 1.53
N ALA A 27 2.42 10.63 0.37
CA ALA A 27 1.31 9.71 0.15
C ALA A 27 1.76 8.27 0.36
N TYR A 28 0.95 7.51 1.09
CA TYR A 28 1.12 6.08 1.32
C TYR A 28 -0.14 5.35 0.91
N ALA A 29 -0.01 4.07 0.63
CA ALA A 29 -1.15 3.20 0.37
C ALA A 29 -1.16 2.09 1.42
N ILE A 30 -2.33 1.83 1.99
CA ILE A 30 -2.52 0.77 2.98
C ILE A 30 -3.49 -0.24 2.41
N TYR A 31 -3.10 -1.51 2.47
CA TYR A 31 -3.81 -2.62 1.84
C TYR A 31 -4.32 -3.59 2.88
N ARG A 32 -5.50 -4.13 2.63
CA ARG A 32 -6.00 -5.29 3.36
C ARG A 32 -6.12 -6.44 2.36
N SER A 33 -5.36 -7.51 2.59
CA SER A 33 -5.40 -8.69 1.71
C SER A 33 -6.70 -9.47 1.90
N PRO A 34 -7.04 -10.39 0.98
CA PRO A 34 -8.18 -11.28 1.18
C PRO A 34 -8.08 -12.11 2.46
N GLY A 35 -6.86 -12.39 2.94
CA GLY A 35 -6.61 -13.12 4.18
C GLY A 35 -6.57 -12.26 5.43
N ASP A 36 -7.07 -11.02 5.37
CA ASP A 36 -7.12 -10.08 6.50
C ASP A 36 -5.75 -9.72 7.06
N ARG A 37 -4.74 -9.66 6.21
CA ARG A 37 -3.42 -9.11 6.55
C ARG A 37 -3.29 -7.71 6.01
N TYR A 38 -2.50 -6.87 6.69
CA TYR A 38 -2.37 -5.45 6.36
C TYR A 38 -0.95 -5.16 5.93
N TYR A 39 -0.83 -4.34 4.86
CA TYR A 39 0.44 -3.98 4.25
C TYR A 39 0.44 -2.50 3.91
N ALA A 40 1.61 -1.93 3.73
CA ALA A 40 1.75 -0.53 3.33
C ALA A 40 2.91 -0.35 2.38
N THR A 41 2.70 0.52 1.40
CA THR A 41 3.73 0.93 0.43
C THR A 41 3.70 2.43 0.25
N ASP A 42 4.67 2.96 -0.51
CA ASP A 42 4.51 4.30 -1.07
C ASP A 42 3.20 4.38 -1.85
N GLY A 43 2.56 5.55 -1.81
CA GLY A 43 1.23 5.72 -2.41
C GLY A 43 1.25 5.99 -3.89
N GLN A 44 2.41 6.37 -4.47
CA GLN A 44 2.53 6.66 -5.89
C GLN A 44 3.13 5.49 -6.65
N CYS A 45 2.60 5.24 -7.86
CA CYS A 45 3.18 4.27 -8.78
C CYS A 45 4.60 4.72 -9.16
N THR A 46 5.55 3.77 -9.22
CA THR A 46 6.94 4.08 -9.58
C THR A 46 7.10 4.45 -11.05
N HIS A 47 6.14 4.11 -11.88
CA HIS A 47 6.12 4.43 -13.31
C HIS A 47 5.55 5.81 -13.59
N GLU A 48 4.51 6.20 -12.87
CA GLU A 48 3.75 7.43 -13.10
C GLU A 48 3.43 8.10 -11.77
N GLN A 49 3.14 9.41 -11.79
CA GLN A 49 2.67 10.13 -10.60
C GLN A 49 1.17 9.88 -10.36
N THR A 50 0.80 8.63 -10.32
CA THR A 50 -0.57 8.18 -10.13
C THR A 50 -0.69 7.52 -8.78
N LEU A 51 -1.78 7.78 -8.06
CA LEU A 51 -2.01 7.20 -6.75
C LEU A 51 -2.50 5.76 -6.88
N LEU A 52 -1.82 4.85 -6.19
CA LEU A 52 -2.18 3.44 -6.18
C LEU A 52 -3.53 3.17 -5.54
N CYS A 53 -3.98 4.06 -4.63
CA CYS A 53 -5.29 3.92 -4.01
C CYS A 53 -6.44 4.05 -5.03
N ASP A 54 -6.18 4.61 -6.21
CA ASP A 54 -7.15 4.66 -7.30
C ASP A 54 -7.11 3.41 -8.19
N GLY A 55 -6.22 2.48 -7.90
CA GLY A 55 -6.05 1.25 -8.64
C GLY A 55 -6.92 0.10 -8.14
N LEU A 56 -6.60 -1.09 -8.60
CA LEU A 56 -7.38 -2.29 -8.31
C LEU A 56 -6.53 -3.31 -7.55
N VAL A 57 -7.06 -3.77 -6.42
CA VAL A 57 -6.45 -4.86 -5.66
C VAL A 57 -7.04 -6.19 -6.14
N MET A 58 -6.14 -7.13 -6.48
CA MET A 58 -6.49 -8.50 -6.87
C MET A 58 -5.56 -9.43 -6.09
N ASP A 59 -6.07 -10.15 -5.12
CA ASP A 59 -5.27 -10.99 -4.21
C ASP A 59 -4.14 -10.14 -3.58
N ASP A 60 -2.89 -10.49 -3.82
CA ASP A 60 -1.71 -9.79 -3.29
C ASP A 60 -1.13 -8.77 -4.29
N VAL A 61 -1.89 -8.40 -5.31
CA VAL A 61 -1.45 -7.52 -6.39
C VAL A 61 -2.22 -6.21 -6.37
N ILE A 62 -1.50 -5.10 -6.52
CA ILE A 62 -2.09 -3.80 -6.84
C ILE A 62 -1.82 -3.46 -8.30
N GLU A 63 -2.87 -3.16 -9.03
CA GLU A 63 -2.77 -2.71 -10.41
C GLU A 63 -2.92 -1.19 -10.46
N CYS A 64 -1.89 -0.52 -10.98
CA CYS A 64 -1.91 0.92 -11.19
C CYS A 64 -3.00 1.27 -12.20
N PRO A 65 -3.79 2.34 -11.97
CA PRO A 65 -4.85 2.73 -12.91
C PRO A 65 -4.31 3.21 -14.27
N MET A 66 -3.01 3.55 -14.34
CA MET A 66 -2.38 4.00 -15.59
C MET A 66 -1.53 2.86 -16.16
N HIS A 67 -1.81 2.46 -17.41
CA HIS A 67 -1.05 1.48 -18.18
C HIS A 67 -1.00 0.07 -17.57
N ASN A 68 -1.85 -0.23 -16.58
CA ASN A 68 -1.98 -1.55 -15.97
C ASN A 68 -0.68 -2.08 -15.35
N GLY A 69 0.17 -1.19 -14.80
CA GLY A 69 1.35 -1.59 -14.05
C GLY A 69 0.95 -2.36 -12.79
N ARG A 70 1.66 -3.43 -12.46
CA ARG A 70 1.33 -4.31 -11.34
C ARG A 70 2.48 -4.47 -10.39
N PHE A 71 2.15 -4.50 -9.10
CA PHE A 71 3.09 -4.77 -8.02
C PHE A 71 2.52 -5.80 -7.06
N ASP A 72 3.38 -6.63 -6.51
CA ASP A 72 3.04 -7.40 -5.32
C ASP A 72 3.16 -6.46 -4.11
N TYR A 73 2.04 -6.05 -3.53
CA TYR A 73 2.08 -5.07 -2.44
C TYR A 73 2.61 -5.66 -1.13
N THR A 74 2.70 -6.97 -1.01
CA THR A 74 3.25 -7.60 0.19
C THR A 74 4.77 -7.50 0.25
N THR A 75 5.42 -7.37 -0.90
CA THR A 75 6.88 -7.27 -1.02
C THR A 75 7.34 -5.98 -1.68
N GLY A 76 6.46 -5.29 -2.39
CA GLY A 76 6.78 -4.13 -3.20
C GLY A 76 7.28 -4.47 -4.59
N ARG A 77 7.40 -5.74 -4.94
CA ARG A 77 8.04 -6.17 -6.18
C ARG A 77 7.23 -5.75 -7.41
N ALA A 78 7.91 -5.11 -8.38
CA ALA A 78 7.34 -4.83 -9.68
C ALA A 78 7.18 -6.13 -10.47
N LEU A 79 6.00 -6.33 -11.08
CA LEU A 79 5.65 -7.60 -11.73
C LEU A 79 5.78 -7.54 -13.25
N GLY A 80 6.46 -6.53 -13.79
CA GLY A 80 6.73 -6.44 -15.22
C GLY A 80 6.41 -5.07 -15.80
N ALA A 81 6.78 -4.87 -17.07
CA ALA A 81 6.55 -3.61 -17.75
C ALA A 81 5.06 -3.24 -17.72
N PRO A 82 4.72 -1.93 -17.62
CA PRO A 82 5.62 -0.79 -17.67
C PRO A 82 6.35 -0.47 -16.35
N VAL A 83 6.06 -1.18 -15.24
CA VAL A 83 6.70 -0.91 -13.96
C VAL A 83 7.97 -1.76 -13.85
N LEU A 84 9.12 -1.07 -13.70
CA LEU A 84 10.44 -1.71 -13.63
C LEU A 84 11.13 -1.47 -12.29
N THR A 85 10.59 -0.56 -11.47
CA THR A 85 11.14 -0.19 -10.17
C THR A 85 10.19 -0.63 -9.09
N ASP A 86 10.71 -1.32 -8.07
CA ASP A 86 9.90 -1.81 -6.96
C ASP A 86 9.35 -0.67 -6.12
N LEU A 87 8.21 -0.92 -5.48
CA LEU A 87 7.64 -0.03 -4.48
C LEU A 87 8.39 -0.18 -3.16
N ARG A 88 8.57 0.92 -2.46
CA ARG A 88 9.03 0.88 -1.08
C ARG A 88 7.89 0.41 -0.18
N CYS A 89 8.17 -0.60 0.65
CA CYS A 89 7.24 -1.11 1.65
C CYS A 89 7.59 -0.57 3.03
N TYR A 90 6.58 -0.52 3.90
CA TYR A 90 6.73 -0.08 5.28
C TYR A 90 6.22 -1.16 6.22
N PRO A 91 6.89 -1.42 7.34
CA PRO A 91 6.37 -2.35 8.33
C PRO A 91 5.00 -1.91 8.85
N VAL A 92 4.12 -2.87 9.05
CA VAL A 92 2.77 -2.63 9.55
C VAL A 92 2.57 -3.43 10.83
N ARG A 93 1.91 -2.81 11.81
CA ARG A 93 1.48 -3.47 13.03
C ARG A 93 0.02 -3.12 13.27
N VAL A 94 -0.74 -4.13 13.68
CA VAL A 94 -2.13 -3.94 14.09
C VAL A 94 -2.20 -4.17 15.59
N ASP A 95 -2.77 -3.21 16.31
CA ASP A 95 -2.94 -3.29 17.75
C ASP A 95 -4.29 -2.68 18.13
N ASP A 96 -5.12 -3.45 18.80
CA ASP A 96 -6.44 -3.03 19.27
C ASP A 96 -7.27 -2.35 18.16
N GLY A 97 -7.28 -2.96 16.97
CA GLY A 97 -8.06 -2.47 15.83
C GLY A 97 -7.48 -1.25 15.12
N THR A 98 -6.29 -0.79 15.51
CA THR A 98 -5.60 0.32 14.85
C THR A 98 -4.43 -0.21 14.03
N VAL A 99 -4.30 0.30 12.81
CA VAL A 99 -3.21 -0.02 11.89
C VAL A 99 -2.13 1.05 12.05
N TYR A 100 -0.90 0.61 12.37
CA TYR A 100 0.26 1.48 12.50
C TYR A 100 1.27 1.18 11.42
N LEU A 101 1.87 2.24 10.88
CA LEU A 101 2.99 2.14 9.94
C LEU A 101 4.27 2.61 10.61
N ASP A 102 5.37 1.90 10.37
CA ASP A 102 6.70 2.36 10.74
C ASP A 102 7.26 3.17 9.58
N LEU A 103 7.35 4.47 9.76
CA LEU A 103 7.83 5.41 8.74
C LEU A 103 9.29 5.83 8.95
N GLY A 104 9.99 5.14 9.79
CA GLY A 104 11.39 5.37 9.99
C GLY A 104 11.78 5.91 11.26
#